data_fad93eb35cf3f408f15f2bb1e9358348
#
_entry.id   fad93eb35cf3f408f15f2bb1e9358348
#
_cell.length_a   1.000
_cell.length_b   1.000
_cell.length_c   1.000
_cell.angle_alpha   90.00
_cell.angle_beta   90.00
_cell.angle_gamma   90.00
#
_symmetry.space_group_name_H-M   'P 1'
#
loop_
_entity.id
_entity.type
_entity.pdbx_description
1 polymer ?
#
loop_
_entity_poly.entity_id
_entity_poly.type
_entity_poly.pdbx_seq_one_letter_code
_entity_poly.pdbx_strand_id
1 'polypeptide(L)'
;MPPRRRSSRRRSTRPSGSLGYLLVAVLVVGVGYLLVDRGVLPSPTSPTTTRRSPGGDGPADNRAAIDRLGGTVDYGRVDPGTGQRSGIRATITPAMVAAAAEDELGSTADPGIRPPGFDRLPARNRARGHLLGRQLGGTGELAANLVALYQARANSPVMRDYETAVAEAVQAGETVRYAVRPLYPSRTSKGAPSAIRITASGDRGFRLDVTVANTPEAAVKETVVP
;
A
#
# COMPACT_ATOMS: atom_id res chain seq x y z
N MET A 1 -60.93 12.83 -38.99
CA MET A 1 -60.35 11.92 -38.00
C MET A 1 -59.27 11.09 -38.66
N PRO A 2 -57.97 11.32 -38.39
CA PRO A 2 -56.89 10.43 -38.87
C PRO A 2 -56.51 9.43 -37.75
N PRO A 3 -55.95 8.27 -38.10
CA PRO A 3 -55.71 7.17 -37.16
C PRO A 3 -54.39 7.36 -36.35
N ARG A 4 -54.46 6.90 -35.09
CA ARG A 4 -53.36 6.92 -34.13
C ARG A 4 -52.24 5.92 -34.52
N ARG A 5 -50.98 6.39 -34.64
CA ARG A 5 -49.78 5.57 -34.73
C ARG A 5 -49.42 5.01 -33.30
N ARG A 6 -49.36 3.67 -33.17
CA ARG A 6 -48.77 2.97 -32.02
C ARG A 6 -47.22 3.01 -32.14
N SER A 7 -46.55 3.60 -31.14
CA SER A 7 -45.12 3.52 -31.02
C SER A 7 -44.74 2.24 -30.25
N SER A 8 -43.99 1.36 -30.89
CA SER A 8 -43.39 0.19 -30.24
C SER A 8 -42.15 0.58 -29.45
N ARG A 9 -42.19 0.47 -28.13
CA ARG A 9 -41.00 0.59 -27.27
C ARG A 9 -40.11 -0.65 -27.46
N ARG A 10 -38.96 -0.51 -28.08
CA ARG A 10 -37.87 -1.48 -28.02
C ARG A 10 -37.31 -1.50 -26.58
N ARG A 11 -37.45 -2.63 -25.89
CA ARG A 11 -36.70 -2.91 -24.65
C ARG A 11 -35.27 -3.24 -25.03
N SER A 12 -34.32 -2.45 -24.56
CA SER A 12 -32.90 -2.77 -24.57
C SER A 12 -32.59 -3.66 -23.39
N THR A 13 -32.23 -4.91 -23.64
CA THR A 13 -31.66 -5.83 -22.65
C THR A 13 -30.18 -5.52 -22.50
N ARG A 14 -29.78 -5.00 -21.34
CA ARG A 14 -28.37 -4.95 -20.91
C ARG A 14 -27.96 -6.32 -20.37
N PRO A 15 -26.83 -6.91 -20.77
CA PRO A 15 -26.30 -8.08 -20.09
C PRO A 15 -25.64 -7.65 -18.77
N SER A 16 -26.11 -8.23 -17.67
CA SER A 16 -25.49 -8.09 -16.34
C SER A 16 -24.31 -9.07 -16.25
N GLY A 17 -23.08 -8.56 -16.43
CA GLY A 17 -21.85 -9.35 -16.38
C GLY A 17 -21.14 -9.42 -15.03
N SER A 18 -21.78 -9.00 -13.92
CA SER A 18 -21.07 -8.86 -12.64
C SER A 18 -21.36 -9.94 -11.57
N LEU A 19 -22.21 -10.93 -11.87
CA LEU A 19 -22.56 -11.95 -10.88
C LEU A 19 -21.61 -13.19 -10.88
N GLY A 20 -20.83 -13.36 -11.92
CA GLY A 20 -19.95 -14.54 -12.07
C GLY A 20 -18.70 -14.51 -11.18
N TYR A 21 -18.12 -13.35 -10.95
CA TYR A 21 -16.87 -13.24 -10.18
C TYR A 21 -17.04 -13.39 -8.67
N LEU A 22 -18.19 -12.99 -8.14
CA LEU A 22 -18.47 -13.06 -6.68
C LEU A 22 -18.69 -14.52 -6.23
N LEU A 23 -19.23 -15.39 -7.10
CA LEU A 23 -19.45 -16.80 -6.79
C LEU A 23 -18.14 -17.61 -6.78
N VAL A 24 -17.17 -17.26 -7.63
CA VAL A 24 -15.88 -17.98 -7.70
C VAL A 24 -15.04 -17.67 -6.46
N ALA A 25 -15.02 -16.41 -5.99
CA ALA A 25 -14.27 -16.01 -4.80
C ALA A 25 -14.79 -16.70 -3.52
N VAL A 26 -16.13 -16.82 -3.37
CA VAL A 26 -16.75 -17.50 -2.22
C VAL A 26 -16.47 -19.00 -2.23
N LEU A 27 -16.37 -19.62 -3.41
CA LEU A 27 -16.14 -21.06 -3.55
C LEU A 27 -14.70 -21.43 -3.20
N VAL A 28 -13.71 -20.60 -3.54
CA VAL A 28 -12.29 -20.81 -3.20
C VAL A 28 -12.07 -20.67 -1.70
N VAL A 29 -12.67 -19.67 -1.05
CA VAL A 29 -12.57 -19.49 0.41
C VAL A 29 -13.31 -20.60 1.16
N GLY A 30 -14.49 -21.02 0.66
CA GLY A 30 -15.29 -22.09 1.26
C GLY A 30 -14.61 -23.46 1.20
N VAL A 31 -13.96 -23.80 0.10
CA VAL A 31 -13.23 -25.08 -0.06
C VAL A 31 -11.98 -25.10 0.83
N GLY A 32 -11.26 -23.98 0.95
CA GLY A 32 -10.11 -23.85 1.86
C GLY A 32 -10.50 -24.09 3.32
N TYR A 33 -11.61 -23.50 3.75
CA TYR A 33 -12.12 -23.65 5.12
C TYR A 33 -12.57 -25.09 5.42
N LEU A 34 -13.24 -25.75 4.47
CA LEU A 34 -13.71 -27.14 4.61
C LEU A 34 -12.55 -28.16 4.68
N LEU A 35 -11.43 -27.89 4.01
CA LEU A 35 -10.27 -28.78 4.01
C LEU A 35 -9.47 -28.67 5.33
N VAL A 36 -9.43 -27.49 5.94
CA VAL A 36 -8.78 -27.29 7.25
C VAL A 36 -9.58 -27.95 8.38
N ASP A 37 -10.91 -27.85 8.34
CA ASP A 37 -11.79 -28.38 9.40
C ASP A 37 -11.86 -29.91 9.40
N ARG A 38 -11.50 -30.58 8.29
CA ARG A 38 -11.49 -32.06 8.19
C ARG A 38 -10.13 -32.71 8.45
N GLY A 39 -9.13 -31.95 8.89
CA GLY A 39 -7.81 -32.50 9.23
C GLY A 39 -7.07 -33.18 8.07
N VAL A 40 -7.47 -32.86 6.80
CA VAL A 40 -6.87 -33.45 5.59
C VAL A 40 -5.52 -32.81 5.23
N LEU A 41 -5.29 -31.60 5.75
CA LEU A 41 -3.99 -30.95 5.62
C LEU A 41 -3.19 -31.12 6.92
N PRO A 42 -1.92 -31.51 6.85
CA PRO A 42 -1.06 -31.48 8.02
C PRO A 42 -1.07 -30.05 8.59
N SER A 43 -1.25 -29.93 9.90
CA SER A 43 -1.09 -28.66 10.58
C SER A 43 0.24 -28.05 10.15
N PRO A 44 0.28 -26.77 9.73
CA PRO A 44 1.55 -26.12 9.49
C PRO A 44 2.34 -26.21 10.79
N THR A 45 3.41 -27.00 10.78
CA THR A 45 4.41 -26.95 11.86
C THR A 45 4.79 -25.49 11.96
N SER A 46 4.51 -24.89 13.10
CA SER A 46 4.90 -23.51 13.38
C SER A 46 6.34 -23.35 12.94
N PRO A 47 6.65 -22.41 12.04
CA PRO A 47 8.05 -22.16 11.72
C PRO A 47 8.70 -21.83 13.05
N THR A 48 9.72 -22.60 13.37
CA THR A 48 10.62 -22.29 14.49
C THR A 48 10.96 -20.82 14.33
N THR A 49 10.46 -20.00 15.26
CA THR A 49 10.83 -18.59 15.33
C THR A 49 12.35 -18.62 15.48
N THR A 50 13.05 -18.47 14.39
CA THR A 50 14.48 -18.22 14.40
C THR A 50 14.62 -16.90 15.14
N ARG A 51 14.86 -17.00 16.44
CA ARG A 51 15.19 -15.89 17.30
C ARG A 51 16.37 -15.19 16.64
N ARG A 52 16.10 -14.08 15.97
CA ARG A 52 17.12 -13.21 15.38
C ARG A 52 18.10 -12.91 16.50
N SER A 53 19.31 -13.41 16.37
CA SER A 53 20.38 -13.14 17.32
C SER A 53 20.56 -11.64 17.46
N PRO A 54 20.66 -11.09 18.68
CA PRO A 54 21.04 -9.70 18.85
C PRO A 54 22.53 -9.59 18.51
N GLY A 55 22.83 -9.06 17.31
CA GLY A 55 24.22 -8.88 16.85
C GLY A 55 24.46 -9.26 15.38
N GLY A 56 23.45 -9.17 14.52
CA GLY A 56 23.66 -9.20 13.07
C GLY A 56 23.60 -7.78 12.54
N ASP A 57 24.75 -7.23 12.14
CA ASP A 57 24.89 -6.01 11.34
C ASP A 57 24.32 -6.21 9.90
N GLY A 58 23.06 -6.58 9.82
CA GLY A 58 22.32 -6.55 8.58
C GLY A 58 21.71 -5.15 8.45
N PRO A 59 21.94 -4.44 7.35
CA PRO A 59 21.50 -3.06 7.24
C PRO A 59 19.98 -2.97 7.33
N ALA A 60 19.51 -2.00 8.11
CA ALA A 60 18.14 -1.48 8.03
C ALA A 60 17.71 -1.10 6.60
N ASP A 61 18.65 -1.10 5.68
CA ASP A 61 18.56 -0.74 4.28
C ASP A 61 18.42 -1.98 3.39
N ASN A 62 17.26 -2.13 2.78
CA ASN A 62 16.97 -3.26 1.89
C ASN A 62 17.17 -2.97 0.39
N ARG A 63 17.87 -1.87 0.04
CA ARG A 63 18.12 -1.48 -1.38
C ARG A 63 18.79 -2.59 -2.18
N ALA A 64 19.80 -3.24 -1.61
CA ALA A 64 20.51 -4.32 -2.27
C ALA A 64 19.63 -5.56 -2.52
N ALA A 65 18.67 -5.83 -1.64
CA ALA A 65 17.69 -6.90 -1.84
C ALA A 65 16.71 -6.54 -2.96
N ILE A 66 16.21 -5.31 -2.96
CA ILE A 66 15.34 -4.78 -4.03
C ILE A 66 16.03 -4.81 -5.40
N ASP A 67 17.31 -4.40 -5.47
CA ASP A 67 18.10 -4.40 -6.71
C ASP A 67 18.24 -5.81 -7.30
N ARG A 68 18.50 -6.81 -6.46
CA ARG A 68 18.55 -8.22 -6.90
C ARG A 68 17.22 -8.74 -7.47
N LEU A 69 16.09 -8.13 -7.09
CA LEU A 69 14.76 -8.43 -7.60
C LEU A 69 14.37 -7.57 -8.81
N GLY A 70 15.36 -6.86 -9.40
CA GLY A 70 15.18 -6.02 -10.58
C GLY A 70 14.41 -4.73 -10.31
N GLY A 71 14.19 -4.36 -9.05
CA GLY A 71 13.57 -3.12 -8.64
C GLY A 71 14.59 -2.04 -8.29
N THR A 72 14.10 -0.87 -7.89
CA THR A 72 14.91 0.21 -7.33
C THR A 72 14.17 0.91 -6.21
N VAL A 73 14.87 1.46 -5.23
CA VAL A 73 14.28 2.35 -4.23
C VAL A 73 15.24 3.47 -3.84
N ASP A 74 14.73 4.69 -3.88
CA ASP A 74 15.33 5.86 -3.27
C ASP A 74 14.46 6.26 -2.07
N TYR A 75 14.95 6.01 -0.86
CA TYR A 75 14.27 6.41 0.38
C TYR A 75 14.39 7.91 0.68
N GLY A 76 15.01 8.67 -0.22
CA GLY A 76 15.17 10.11 -0.05
C GLY A 76 15.98 10.48 1.20
N ARG A 77 15.72 11.68 1.70
CA ARG A 77 16.47 12.25 2.84
C ARG A 77 15.55 12.60 4.00
N VAL A 78 16.14 12.56 5.19
CA VAL A 78 15.55 13.15 6.40
C VAL A 78 16.25 14.47 6.64
N ASP A 79 15.49 15.57 6.72
CA ASP A 79 16.02 16.88 7.05
C ASP A 79 16.52 16.91 8.50
N PRO A 80 17.78 17.24 8.76
CA PRO A 80 18.37 17.15 10.10
C PRO A 80 17.78 18.16 11.11
N GLY A 81 17.26 19.29 10.63
CA GLY A 81 16.71 20.36 11.50
C GLY A 81 15.25 20.13 11.89
N THR A 82 14.46 19.59 10.98
CA THR A 82 13.01 19.41 11.15
C THR A 82 12.60 17.94 11.27
N GLY A 83 13.43 17.04 10.78
CA GLY A 83 13.13 15.63 10.63
C GLY A 83 12.17 15.32 9.50
N GLN A 84 11.83 16.28 8.63
CA GLN A 84 10.95 16.06 7.48
C GLN A 84 11.56 15.03 6.51
N ARG A 85 10.69 14.17 5.96
CA ARG A 85 11.07 13.21 4.91
C ARG A 85 10.83 13.86 3.55
N SER A 86 11.78 13.69 2.63
CA SER A 86 11.65 14.25 1.28
C SER A 86 10.73 13.43 0.38
N GLY A 87 10.44 12.19 0.74
CA GLY A 87 9.60 11.25 0.00
C GLY A 87 10.39 10.05 -0.52
N ILE A 88 9.70 9.16 -1.22
CA ILE A 88 10.22 7.90 -1.76
C ILE A 88 10.03 7.90 -3.27
N ARG A 89 10.96 7.25 -3.99
CA ARG A 89 10.78 6.81 -5.37
C ARG A 89 11.19 5.35 -5.46
N ALA A 90 10.40 4.55 -6.17
CA ALA A 90 10.68 3.14 -6.37
C ALA A 90 10.25 2.68 -7.77
N THR A 91 10.96 1.68 -8.30
CA THR A 91 10.46 0.83 -9.38
C THR A 91 10.10 -0.50 -8.77
N ILE A 92 8.82 -0.84 -8.79
CA ILE A 92 8.26 -2.03 -8.14
C ILE A 92 8.06 -3.10 -9.20
N THR A 93 8.62 -4.28 -8.97
CA THR A 93 8.57 -5.43 -9.88
C THR A 93 7.72 -6.56 -9.30
N PRO A 94 7.23 -7.49 -10.13
CA PRO A 94 6.54 -8.69 -9.65
C PRO A 94 7.36 -9.51 -8.62
N ALA A 95 8.68 -9.59 -8.81
CA ALA A 95 9.55 -10.30 -7.87
C ALA A 95 9.60 -9.62 -6.49
N MET A 96 9.57 -8.28 -6.42
CA MET A 96 9.51 -7.56 -5.15
C MET A 96 8.21 -7.83 -4.40
N VAL A 97 7.06 -7.80 -5.08
CA VAL A 97 5.74 -8.05 -4.45
C VAL A 97 5.64 -9.51 -3.99
N ALA A 98 6.16 -10.47 -4.78
CA ALA A 98 6.23 -11.86 -4.39
C ALA A 98 7.10 -12.06 -3.12
N ALA A 99 8.32 -11.51 -3.09
CA ALA A 99 9.20 -11.58 -1.93
C ALA A 99 8.61 -10.88 -0.69
N ALA A 100 7.86 -9.79 -0.87
CA ALA A 100 7.16 -9.12 0.21
C ALA A 100 5.99 -9.94 0.77
N ALA A 101 5.31 -10.72 -0.05
CA ALA A 101 4.24 -11.63 0.37
C ALA A 101 4.77 -12.81 1.21
N GLU A 102 5.99 -13.28 0.93
CA GLU A 102 6.68 -14.34 1.68
C GLU A 102 7.48 -13.82 2.89
N ASP A 103 7.31 -12.55 3.26
CA ASP A 103 8.05 -11.88 4.34
C ASP A 103 9.58 -11.82 4.15
N GLU A 104 10.07 -12.02 2.92
CA GLU A 104 11.48 -11.96 2.57
C GLU A 104 11.95 -10.52 2.28
N LEU A 105 11.00 -9.63 1.98
CA LEU A 105 11.25 -8.23 1.67
C LEU A 105 10.26 -7.33 2.40
N GLY A 106 10.77 -6.25 2.97
CA GLY A 106 9.96 -5.33 3.77
C GLY A 106 9.88 -5.73 5.23
N SER A 107 9.60 -4.78 6.10
CA SER A 107 9.48 -5.01 7.54
C SER A 107 8.45 -4.10 8.19
N THR A 108 8.03 -4.46 9.40
CA THR A 108 7.15 -3.63 10.23
C THR A 108 7.91 -2.40 10.74
N ALA A 109 7.17 -1.32 11.05
CA ALA A 109 7.78 -0.09 11.54
C ALA A 109 8.46 -0.31 12.91
N ASP A 110 9.74 0.06 12.99
CA ASP A 110 10.51 0.04 14.23
C ASP A 110 9.86 0.96 15.28
N PRO A 111 9.49 0.44 16.46
CA PRO A 111 8.91 1.23 17.54
C PRO A 111 9.84 2.31 18.09
N GLY A 112 11.16 2.19 17.92
CA GLY A 112 12.16 3.18 18.31
C GLY A 112 12.17 4.43 17.43
N ILE A 113 11.72 4.32 16.17
CA ILE A 113 11.69 5.46 15.27
C ILE A 113 10.51 6.38 15.61
N ARG A 114 10.79 7.67 15.87
CA ARG A 114 9.81 8.70 16.16
C ARG A 114 9.76 9.75 15.06
N PRO A 115 8.85 9.62 14.06
CA PRO A 115 8.70 10.63 13.02
C PRO A 115 8.23 11.98 13.60
N PRO A 116 8.56 13.13 12.97
CA PRO A 116 8.07 14.44 13.42
C PRO A 116 6.55 14.44 13.60
N GLY A 117 6.12 14.99 14.73
CA GLY A 117 4.69 15.09 15.05
C GLY A 117 4.03 13.81 15.57
N PHE A 118 4.75 12.68 15.65
CA PHE A 118 4.17 11.41 16.11
C PHE A 118 3.52 11.53 17.49
N ASP A 119 4.19 12.16 18.44
CA ASP A 119 3.67 12.31 19.82
C ASP A 119 2.61 13.40 19.96
N ARG A 120 2.39 14.22 18.91
CA ARG A 120 1.32 15.21 18.86
C ARG A 120 0.00 14.64 18.34
N LEU A 121 0.04 13.49 17.66
CA LEU A 121 -1.16 12.78 17.26
C LEU A 121 -1.76 12.02 18.46
N PRO A 122 -3.10 11.82 18.48
CA PRO A 122 -3.76 11.10 19.56
C PRO A 122 -3.16 9.70 19.75
N ALA A 123 -2.77 9.32 20.96
CA ALA A 123 -2.05 8.09 21.26
C ALA A 123 -2.76 6.82 20.74
N ARG A 124 -4.10 6.81 20.74
CA ARG A 124 -4.92 5.67 20.27
C ARG A 124 -5.18 5.69 18.76
N ASN A 125 -4.74 6.76 18.07
CA ASN A 125 -4.99 6.94 16.63
C ASN A 125 -3.74 7.51 15.94
N ARG A 126 -2.56 6.93 16.19
CA ARG A 126 -1.32 7.33 15.55
C ARG A 126 -0.55 6.10 15.06
N ALA A 127 0.06 6.25 13.90
CA ALA A 127 0.90 5.23 13.27
C ALA A 127 2.26 5.81 12.86
N ARG A 128 3.25 4.93 12.80
CA ARG A 128 4.46 5.10 12.00
C ARG A 128 4.13 4.58 10.61
N GLY A 129 3.49 5.41 9.79
CA GLY A 129 3.07 5.02 8.45
C GLY A 129 4.28 4.92 7.52
N HIS A 130 4.31 3.85 6.71
CA HIS A 130 5.29 3.70 5.66
C HIS A 130 4.99 4.65 4.49
N LEU A 131 6.03 5.18 3.86
CA LEU A 131 5.90 5.85 2.55
C LEU A 131 5.95 4.81 1.41
N LEU A 132 6.83 3.82 1.50
CA LEU A 132 6.75 2.59 0.70
C LEU A 132 6.26 1.48 1.62
N GLY A 133 5.04 0.98 1.36
CA GLY A 133 4.40 -0.02 2.19
C GLY A 133 5.15 -1.35 2.23
N ARG A 134 5.01 -2.10 3.34
CA ARG A 134 5.63 -3.40 3.51
C ARG A 134 5.27 -4.38 2.39
N GLN A 135 4.01 -4.38 1.95
CA GLN A 135 3.52 -5.23 0.85
C GLN A 135 4.15 -4.91 -0.51
N LEU A 136 4.79 -3.74 -0.65
CA LEU A 136 5.55 -3.32 -1.82
C LEU A 136 7.07 -3.44 -1.60
N GLY A 137 7.49 -4.06 -0.50
CA GLY A 137 8.87 -4.27 -0.14
C GLY A 137 9.51 -3.17 0.72
N GLY A 138 8.72 -2.23 1.25
CA GLY A 138 9.24 -1.14 2.09
C GLY A 138 9.69 -1.60 3.47
N THR A 139 10.87 -1.15 3.93
CA THR A 139 11.37 -1.43 5.28
C THR A 139 10.86 -0.42 6.30
N GLY A 140 10.43 -0.89 7.46
CA GLY A 140 10.08 -0.08 8.62
C GLY A 140 11.26 0.28 9.53
N GLU A 141 12.46 -0.14 9.19
CA GLU A 141 13.67 0.08 9.98
C GLU A 141 14.42 1.36 9.57
N LEU A 142 14.02 2.00 8.46
CA LEU A 142 14.60 3.26 8.00
C LEU A 142 13.71 4.45 8.37
N ALA A 143 14.27 5.41 9.11
CA ALA A 143 13.57 6.64 9.45
C ALA A 143 13.06 7.41 8.21
N ALA A 144 13.77 7.33 7.08
CA ALA A 144 13.38 7.96 5.83
C ALA A 144 12.08 7.40 5.24
N ASN A 145 11.72 6.14 5.56
CA ASN A 145 10.48 5.50 5.11
C ASN A 145 9.29 5.75 6.04
N LEU A 146 9.47 6.35 7.22
CA LEU A 146 8.41 6.45 8.21
C LEU A 146 7.97 7.90 8.45
N VAL A 147 6.67 8.11 8.46
CA VAL A 147 6.01 9.38 8.79
C VAL A 147 4.93 9.18 9.85
N ALA A 148 4.60 10.24 10.59
CA ALA A 148 3.50 10.20 11.55
C ALA A 148 2.17 10.37 10.83
N LEU A 149 1.29 9.37 10.92
CA LEU A 149 -0.05 9.36 10.33
C LEU A 149 -1.13 9.09 11.37
N TYR A 150 -2.34 9.56 11.10
CA TYR A 150 -3.51 9.02 11.77
C TYR A 150 -3.69 7.56 11.39
N GLN A 151 -3.75 6.66 12.39
CA GLN A 151 -3.89 5.23 12.16
C GLN A 151 -5.22 4.90 11.52
N ALA A 152 -6.32 5.31 12.16
CA ALA A 152 -7.64 5.12 11.62
C ALA A 152 -7.85 6.06 10.44
N ARG A 153 -8.21 5.49 9.31
CA ARG A 153 -8.48 6.05 7.99
C ARG A 153 -7.24 6.45 7.19
N ALA A 154 -6.38 7.38 7.62
CA ALA A 154 -5.28 7.84 6.77
C ALA A 154 -4.26 6.72 6.48
N ASN A 155 -3.72 6.05 7.51
CA ASN A 155 -2.80 4.93 7.35
C ASN A 155 -3.53 3.67 6.89
N SER A 156 -4.65 3.35 7.56
CA SER A 156 -5.49 2.20 7.23
C SER A 156 -6.97 2.57 7.44
N PRO A 157 -7.84 2.34 6.43
CA PRO A 157 -7.56 1.61 5.19
C PRO A 157 -6.94 2.45 4.05
N VAL A 158 -7.09 3.80 4.02
CA VAL A 158 -6.96 4.60 2.79
C VAL A 158 -5.60 4.42 2.10
N MET A 159 -4.47 4.68 2.77
CA MET A 159 -3.16 4.47 2.13
C MET A 159 -2.94 3.01 1.74
N ARG A 160 -3.33 2.08 2.62
CA ARG A 160 -3.22 0.64 2.36
C ARG A 160 -3.98 0.21 1.10
N ASP A 161 -5.17 0.76 0.85
CA ASP A 161 -5.98 0.43 -0.32
C ASP A 161 -5.29 0.87 -1.62
N TYR A 162 -4.64 2.04 -1.65
CA TYR A 162 -3.84 2.49 -2.80
C TYR A 162 -2.57 1.65 -3.00
N GLU A 163 -1.91 1.27 -1.92
CA GLU A 163 -0.76 0.34 -1.99
C GLU A 163 -1.21 -1.04 -2.51
N THR A 164 -2.39 -1.51 -2.12
CA THR A 164 -2.97 -2.76 -2.62
C THR A 164 -3.27 -2.66 -4.11
N ALA A 165 -3.85 -1.55 -4.59
CA ALA A 165 -4.07 -1.35 -6.02
C ALA A 165 -2.77 -1.37 -6.82
N VAL A 166 -1.68 -0.81 -6.28
CA VAL A 166 -0.33 -0.92 -6.89
C VAL A 166 0.15 -2.37 -6.90
N ALA A 167 0.01 -3.10 -5.79
CA ALA A 167 0.41 -4.50 -5.69
C ALA A 167 -0.36 -5.38 -6.69
N GLU A 168 -1.65 -5.17 -6.85
CA GLU A 168 -2.50 -5.87 -7.82
C GLU A 168 -2.07 -5.62 -9.26
N ALA A 169 -1.75 -4.36 -9.64
CA ALA A 169 -1.22 -4.04 -10.96
C ALA A 169 0.11 -4.74 -11.23
N VAL A 170 1.00 -4.78 -10.22
CA VAL A 170 2.29 -5.47 -10.31
C VAL A 170 2.09 -6.99 -10.41
N GLN A 171 1.17 -7.58 -9.64
CA GLN A 171 0.83 -9.01 -9.73
C GLN A 171 0.21 -9.37 -11.09
N ALA A 172 -0.50 -8.43 -11.73
CA ALA A 172 -0.96 -8.57 -13.12
C ALA A 172 0.18 -8.47 -14.16
N GLY A 173 1.42 -8.30 -13.72
CA GLY A 173 2.65 -8.33 -14.52
C GLY A 173 3.14 -6.95 -14.94
N GLU A 174 2.63 -5.85 -14.38
CA GLU A 174 3.19 -4.53 -14.63
C GLU A 174 4.46 -4.29 -13.80
N THR A 175 5.37 -3.50 -14.36
CA THR A 175 6.43 -2.85 -13.60
C THR A 175 6.00 -1.42 -13.31
N VAL A 176 5.86 -1.08 -12.02
CA VAL A 176 5.28 0.20 -11.61
C VAL A 176 6.36 1.16 -11.08
N ARG A 177 6.43 2.36 -11.68
CA ARG A 177 7.14 3.50 -11.09
C ARG A 177 6.23 4.12 -10.03
N TYR A 178 6.71 4.14 -8.81
CA TYR A 178 5.97 4.58 -7.63
C TYR A 178 6.69 5.73 -6.95
N ALA A 179 5.95 6.77 -6.56
CA ALA A 179 6.51 7.86 -5.78
C ALA A 179 5.52 8.33 -4.73
N VAL A 180 6.02 8.54 -3.52
CA VAL A 180 5.24 9.06 -2.38
C VAL A 180 5.93 10.28 -1.81
N ARG A 181 5.17 11.35 -1.64
CA ARG A 181 5.67 12.60 -1.11
C ARG A 181 4.81 13.06 0.08
N PRO A 182 5.37 13.13 1.28
CA PRO A 182 4.70 13.78 2.40
C PRO A 182 4.68 15.30 2.19
N LEU A 183 3.52 15.89 2.42
CA LEU A 183 3.28 17.34 2.29
C LEU A 183 3.23 17.96 3.69
N TYR A 184 4.19 18.81 4.00
CA TYR A 184 4.26 19.48 5.28
C TYR A 184 3.68 20.90 5.18
N PRO A 185 3.08 21.45 6.26
CA PRO A 185 2.52 22.80 6.27
C PRO A 185 3.55 23.88 5.90
N SER A 186 4.82 23.68 6.27
CA SER A 186 5.94 24.53 5.90
C SER A 186 7.25 23.75 5.93
N ARG A 187 8.30 24.32 5.32
CA ARG A 187 9.65 23.72 5.33
C ARG A 187 10.30 23.69 6.72
N THR A 188 9.82 24.51 7.65
CA THR A 188 10.31 24.57 9.03
C THR A 188 9.44 23.82 10.02
N SER A 189 8.34 23.19 9.55
CA SER A 189 7.44 22.43 10.40
C SER A 189 8.15 21.22 11.03
N LYS A 190 8.03 21.07 12.35
CA LYS A 190 8.45 19.88 13.11
C LYS A 190 7.26 18.98 13.44
N GLY A 191 6.15 19.16 12.73
CA GLY A 191 4.92 18.38 12.88
C GLY A 191 4.84 17.21 11.91
N ALA A 192 3.74 16.45 12.03
CA ALA A 192 3.36 15.47 11.04
C ALA A 192 3.08 16.13 9.68
N PRO A 193 3.21 15.40 8.56
CA PRO A 193 2.72 15.89 7.27
C PRO A 193 1.22 16.14 7.34
N SER A 194 0.73 17.17 6.64
CA SER A 194 -0.69 17.47 6.51
C SER A 194 -1.40 16.54 5.51
N ALA A 195 -0.65 16.00 4.56
CA ALA A 195 -1.15 15.07 3.56
C ALA A 195 0.00 14.23 2.99
N ILE A 196 -0.38 13.16 2.28
CA ILE A 196 0.53 12.30 1.54
C ILE A 196 0.06 12.27 0.09
N ARG A 197 0.93 12.64 -0.87
CA ARG A 197 0.67 12.45 -2.29
C ARG A 197 1.33 11.16 -2.75
N ILE A 198 0.56 10.33 -3.44
CA ILE A 198 1.00 9.06 -4.04
C ILE A 198 0.81 9.19 -5.55
N THR A 199 1.85 8.88 -6.31
CA THR A 199 1.77 8.76 -7.76
C THR A 199 2.34 7.42 -8.18
N ALA A 200 1.68 6.77 -9.15
CA ALA A 200 2.17 5.52 -9.71
C ALA A 200 1.86 5.43 -11.21
N SER A 201 2.75 4.79 -11.94
CA SER A 201 2.60 4.60 -13.39
C SER A 201 3.21 3.27 -13.79
N GLY A 202 2.37 2.35 -14.22
CA GLY A 202 2.74 1.05 -14.76
C GLY A 202 3.07 1.10 -16.26
N ASP A 203 3.84 0.14 -16.71
CA ASP A 203 4.29 0.00 -18.10
C ASP A 203 3.18 -0.53 -19.03
N ARG A 204 2.07 -1.04 -18.48
CA ARG A 204 0.92 -1.56 -19.23
C ARG A 204 -0.36 -0.75 -19.02
N GLY A 205 -0.26 0.44 -18.44
CA GLY A 205 -1.36 1.37 -18.38
C GLY A 205 -1.90 1.71 -16.99
N PHE A 206 -1.44 1.05 -15.93
CA PHE A 206 -1.81 1.46 -14.57
C PHE A 206 -1.41 2.91 -14.28
N ARG A 207 -2.33 3.70 -13.72
CA ARG A 207 -2.12 5.10 -13.37
C ARG A 207 -2.78 5.41 -12.03
N LEU A 208 -2.06 6.14 -11.19
CA LEU A 208 -2.54 6.64 -9.89
C LEU A 208 -1.92 8.00 -9.60
N ASP A 209 -2.74 8.98 -9.23
CA ASP A 209 -2.30 10.26 -8.64
C ASP A 209 -3.33 10.70 -7.62
N VAL A 210 -3.00 10.51 -6.35
CA VAL A 210 -3.90 10.81 -5.24
C VAL A 210 -3.18 11.57 -4.15
N THR A 211 -3.95 12.39 -3.43
CA THR A 211 -3.48 13.07 -2.21
C THR A 211 -4.43 12.71 -1.07
N VAL A 212 -3.89 12.04 -0.07
CA VAL A 212 -4.59 11.63 1.15
C VAL A 212 -4.32 12.63 2.25
N ALA A 213 -5.35 13.28 2.77
CA ALA A 213 -5.21 14.17 3.93
C ALA A 213 -4.84 13.35 5.17
N ASN A 214 -3.85 13.81 5.92
CA ASN A 214 -3.47 13.20 7.19
C ASN A 214 -4.33 13.77 8.33
N THR A 215 -5.61 13.42 8.31
CA THR A 215 -6.62 13.82 9.29
C THR A 215 -7.41 12.58 9.73
N PRO A 216 -8.22 12.66 10.81
CA PRO A 216 -9.09 11.55 11.21
C PRO A 216 -10.07 11.10 10.13
N GLU A 217 -10.48 12.01 9.23
CA GLU A 217 -11.42 11.75 8.13
C GLU A 217 -10.71 11.17 6.90
N ALA A 218 -9.41 11.50 6.73
CA ALA A 218 -8.57 11.08 5.60
C ALA A 218 -9.21 11.40 4.23
N ALA A 219 -9.65 12.63 4.04
CA ALA A 219 -10.19 13.06 2.75
C ALA A 219 -9.19 12.80 1.61
N VAL A 220 -9.67 12.28 0.50
CA VAL A 220 -8.88 11.96 -0.68
C VAL A 220 -9.19 12.94 -1.80
N LYS A 221 -8.14 13.43 -2.45
CA LYS A 221 -8.22 14.15 -3.71
C LYS A 221 -7.53 13.32 -4.79
N GLU A 222 -8.31 12.81 -5.70
CA GLU A 222 -7.79 12.14 -6.91
C GLU A 222 -7.53 13.18 -8.01
N THR A 223 -6.42 13.01 -8.70
CA THR A 223 -6.11 13.77 -9.91
C THR A 223 -6.29 12.82 -11.10
N VAL A 224 -7.21 13.13 -11.99
CA VAL A 224 -7.37 12.38 -13.24
C VAL A 224 -6.09 12.53 -14.05
N VAL A 225 -5.40 11.41 -14.30
CA VAL A 225 -4.21 11.37 -15.16
C VAL A 225 -4.71 11.03 -16.55
N PRO A 226 -4.56 11.94 -17.55
CA PRO A 226 -4.99 11.70 -18.92
C PRO A 226 -4.20 10.58 -19.58
#